data_9fe71ea397aa9ea62ab3449d7ac2b19b
#
_entry.id   9fe71ea397aa9ea62ab3449d7ac2b19b
#
_cell.length_a   1.000
_cell.length_b   1.000
_cell.length_c   1.000
_cell.angle_alpha   90.00
_cell.angle_beta   90.00
_cell.angle_gamma   90.00
#
_symmetry.space_group_name_H-M   'P 1'
#
loop_
_entity.id
_entity.type
_entity.pdbx_description
1 polymer ?
#
loop_
_entity_poly.entity_id
_entity_poly.type
_entity_poly.pdbx_seq_one_letter_code
_entity_poly.pdbx_strand_id
1 'polypeptide(L)'
;MTAKWTRDSWRAKPIQQVPDYPDKQALKEVEETLGAYPPLVFAGEARKLREDLAEVTDGRAFLLQGGDCAESFAEFNANNIRDTFKVLLQMAVVLTFGAACPVVKVGRMAGQFAKPRSAPTESQNDIELPSYRGDIVNGIEFNEGARVPDPHRMLRAYNQAAATLNLLRAFAQGGLADLHKVHRWNLEFVADSSQGARYEELAQRIDETLAFMEACGLTADNVPQMRETEFYTSHEALLLPYEEALTRVDSLTGRAYDCSAHFLWIGDRTRNIDEAHVEFLRGVENPIGLKCGPSMEPSELLQLLDVLNPKNEPGRITLISRMGAGKVSERLPALVRAVQREGRQVIWSCDPMHGNTVKSATGFKTRPFDRILTEVREVFAVHRAEGSYAGGVHFEMTGQDVTECLGGAQQIDEERLGDRYHTHCDPRLNANQALELAFLVAEELKAERKARQAEEQKIAAAQ
;
A
#
# COMPACT_ATOMS: atom_id res chain seq x y z
N MET A 1 -22.68 2.86 -25.52
CA MET A 1 -23.24 2.93 -24.16
C MET A 1 -22.62 1.77 -23.38
N THR A 2 -21.78 2.06 -22.39
CA THR A 2 -21.28 1.02 -21.47
C THR A 2 -22.47 0.38 -20.76
N ALA A 3 -22.53 -0.94 -20.68
CA ALA A 3 -23.59 -1.66 -19.98
C ALA A 3 -23.70 -1.12 -18.54
N LYS A 4 -24.94 -1.07 -18.01
CA LYS A 4 -25.17 -0.65 -16.63
C LYS A 4 -24.41 -1.60 -15.70
N TRP A 5 -23.55 -1.05 -14.85
CA TRP A 5 -22.80 -1.80 -13.87
C TRP A 5 -23.74 -2.42 -12.81
N THR A 6 -23.47 -3.67 -12.48
CA THR A 6 -24.02 -4.36 -11.33
C THR A 6 -22.88 -5.05 -10.58
N ARG A 7 -23.07 -5.33 -9.31
CA ARG A 7 -22.06 -5.94 -8.42
C ARG A 7 -21.45 -7.23 -9.00
N ASP A 8 -22.23 -7.96 -9.81
CA ASP A 8 -21.89 -9.24 -10.45
C ASP A 8 -21.56 -9.12 -11.95
N SER A 9 -21.56 -7.89 -12.54
CA SER A 9 -21.32 -7.68 -13.98
C SER A 9 -19.95 -8.19 -14.44
N TRP A 10 -18.97 -8.24 -13.54
CA TRP A 10 -17.64 -8.79 -13.79
C TRP A 10 -17.66 -10.30 -14.13
N ARG A 11 -18.67 -11.05 -13.65
CA ARG A 11 -18.80 -12.51 -13.92
C ARG A 11 -19.02 -12.84 -15.40
N ALA A 12 -19.46 -11.86 -16.19
CA ALA A 12 -19.59 -11.98 -17.63
C ALA A 12 -18.33 -11.62 -18.42
N LYS A 13 -17.24 -11.25 -17.73
CA LYS A 13 -15.97 -10.84 -18.33
C LYS A 13 -14.91 -11.93 -18.20
N PRO A 14 -13.93 -11.99 -19.11
CA PRO A 14 -12.73 -12.79 -18.89
C PRO A 14 -12.07 -12.42 -17.56
N ILE A 15 -11.57 -13.41 -16.84
CA ILE A 15 -10.92 -13.19 -15.55
C ILE A 15 -9.55 -13.87 -15.49
N GLN A 16 -8.56 -13.13 -15.01
CA GLN A 16 -7.23 -13.62 -14.72
C GLN A 16 -7.07 -13.90 -13.23
N GLN A 17 -6.11 -14.73 -12.85
CA GLN A 17 -5.69 -14.97 -11.48
C GLN A 17 -6.76 -15.58 -10.54
N VAL A 18 -7.92 -15.97 -11.05
CA VAL A 18 -8.96 -16.62 -10.24
C VAL A 18 -8.57 -18.07 -9.95
N PRO A 19 -8.72 -18.57 -8.71
CA PRO A 19 -8.55 -19.99 -8.41
C PRO A 19 -9.73 -20.80 -8.95
N ASP A 20 -9.45 -22.02 -9.41
CA ASP A 20 -10.51 -22.99 -9.73
C ASP A 20 -10.89 -23.77 -8.48
N TYR A 21 -11.99 -23.38 -7.86
CA TYR A 21 -12.55 -24.07 -6.70
C TYR A 21 -13.25 -25.35 -7.17
N PRO A 22 -12.84 -26.55 -6.70
CA PRO A 22 -13.46 -27.79 -7.12
C PRO A 22 -14.90 -27.92 -6.62
N ASP A 23 -15.21 -27.40 -5.44
CA ASP A 23 -16.55 -27.36 -4.86
C ASP A 23 -17.22 -26.01 -5.11
N LYS A 24 -17.99 -25.93 -6.21
CA LYS A 24 -18.72 -24.72 -6.57
C LYS A 24 -19.90 -24.44 -5.63
N GLN A 25 -20.46 -25.46 -4.99
CA GLN A 25 -21.56 -25.31 -4.05
C GLN A 25 -21.05 -24.70 -2.74
N ALA A 26 -19.93 -25.21 -2.21
CA ALA A 26 -19.28 -24.62 -1.05
C ALA A 26 -18.85 -23.16 -1.31
N LEU A 27 -18.35 -22.85 -2.52
CA LEU A 27 -18.02 -21.46 -2.89
C LEU A 27 -19.26 -20.56 -2.77
N LYS A 28 -20.39 -20.98 -3.33
CA LYS A 28 -21.64 -20.21 -3.27
C LYS A 28 -22.13 -20.01 -1.84
N GLU A 29 -22.09 -21.04 -1.01
CA GLU A 29 -22.49 -20.97 0.40
C GLU A 29 -21.60 -19.99 1.20
N VAL A 30 -20.30 -19.95 0.90
CA VAL A 30 -19.36 -19.00 1.50
C VAL A 30 -19.64 -17.58 1.04
N GLU A 31 -19.89 -17.36 -0.27
CA GLU A 31 -20.27 -16.03 -0.80
C GLU A 31 -21.56 -15.52 -0.15
N GLU A 32 -22.59 -16.36 0.00
CA GLU A 32 -23.84 -16.02 0.67
C GLU A 32 -23.61 -15.68 2.17
N THR A 33 -22.77 -16.46 2.85
CA THR A 33 -22.40 -16.22 4.25
C THR A 33 -21.69 -14.89 4.44
N LEU A 34 -20.67 -14.59 3.63
CA LEU A 34 -19.96 -13.32 3.65
C LEU A 34 -20.89 -12.15 3.29
N GLY A 35 -21.83 -12.37 2.37
CA GLY A 35 -22.85 -11.39 2.02
C GLY A 35 -23.76 -11.01 3.18
N ALA A 36 -23.97 -11.90 4.13
CA ALA A 36 -24.76 -11.68 5.34
C ALA A 36 -23.94 -11.10 6.52
N TYR A 37 -22.60 -11.19 6.46
CA TYR A 37 -21.72 -10.68 7.52
C TYR A 37 -21.70 -9.14 7.57
N PRO A 38 -21.38 -8.55 8.73
CA PRO A 38 -21.13 -7.10 8.83
C PRO A 38 -20.04 -6.64 7.87
N PRO A 39 -20.10 -5.41 7.34
CA PRO A 39 -19.00 -4.86 6.56
C PRO A 39 -17.75 -4.70 7.43
N LEU A 40 -16.56 -4.92 6.86
CA LEU A 40 -15.28 -4.70 7.55
C LEU A 40 -15.00 -3.21 7.73
N VAL A 41 -15.33 -2.40 6.70
CA VAL A 41 -15.23 -0.95 6.74
C VAL A 41 -16.55 -0.32 6.29
N PHE A 42 -16.79 0.95 6.65
CA PHE A 42 -17.99 1.66 6.27
C PHE A 42 -17.75 2.60 5.08
N ALA A 43 -18.78 2.80 4.27
CA ALA A 43 -18.75 3.74 3.15
C ALA A 43 -18.31 5.16 3.56
N GLY A 44 -18.67 5.60 4.78
CA GLY A 44 -18.24 6.87 5.34
C GLY A 44 -16.73 7.00 5.51
N GLU A 45 -16.07 5.92 5.97
CA GLU A 45 -14.60 5.87 6.12
C GLU A 45 -13.91 5.92 4.74
N ALA A 46 -14.45 5.21 3.74
CA ALA A 46 -13.91 5.26 2.38
C ALA A 46 -14.09 6.64 1.72
N ARG A 47 -15.21 7.34 1.99
CA ARG A 47 -15.42 8.74 1.55
C ARG A 47 -14.40 9.68 2.20
N LYS A 48 -14.19 9.55 3.52
CA LYS A 48 -13.20 10.36 4.23
C LYS A 48 -11.80 10.14 3.67
N LEU A 49 -11.41 8.89 3.44
CA LEU A 49 -10.12 8.60 2.78
C LEU A 49 -10.03 9.26 1.41
N ARG A 50 -11.11 9.26 0.62
CA ARG A 50 -11.12 9.90 -0.69
C ARG A 50 -10.93 11.42 -0.59
N GLU A 51 -11.50 12.08 0.42
CA GLU A 51 -11.28 13.50 0.70
C GLU A 51 -9.81 13.76 1.06
N ASP A 52 -9.22 12.94 1.95
CA ASP A 52 -7.81 13.06 2.31
C ASP A 52 -6.87 12.81 1.10
N LEU A 53 -7.23 11.87 0.23
CA LEU A 53 -6.49 11.61 -1.00
C LEU A 53 -6.67 12.72 -2.05
N ALA A 54 -7.75 13.48 -2.03
CA ALA A 54 -7.89 14.67 -2.85
C ALA A 54 -6.86 15.74 -2.47
N GLU A 55 -6.56 15.91 -1.17
CA GLU A 55 -5.48 16.79 -0.71
C GLU A 55 -4.10 16.32 -1.23
N VAL A 56 -3.90 14.99 -1.34
CA VAL A 56 -2.67 14.44 -1.96
C VAL A 56 -2.63 14.76 -3.47
N THR A 57 -3.76 14.65 -4.18
CA THR A 57 -3.86 14.99 -5.60
C THR A 57 -3.43 16.45 -5.85
N ASP A 58 -3.79 17.35 -4.92
CA ASP A 58 -3.48 18.79 -4.99
C ASP A 58 -2.07 19.13 -4.45
N GLY A 59 -1.28 18.14 -4.02
CA GLY A 59 0.05 18.35 -3.47
C GLY A 59 0.07 18.95 -2.07
N ARG A 60 -1.05 18.92 -1.33
CA ARG A 60 -1.19 19.44 0.04
C ARG A 60 -1.04 18.36 1.11
N ALA A 61 -1.02 17.10 0.74
CA ALA A 61 -0.76 15.96 1.63
C ALA A 61 0.14 14.94 0.93
N PHE A 62 0.62 13.95 1.66
CA PHE A 62 1.45 12.86 1.15
C PHE A 62 0.86 11.49 1.55
N LEU A 63 0.88 10.52 0.63
CA LEU A 63 0.37 9.16 0.87
C LEU A 63 1.50 8.23 1.33
N LEU A 64 1.38 7.67 2.53
CA LEU A 64 2.16 6.53 3.00
C LEU A 64 1.29 5.29 2.95
N GLN A 65 1.57 4.39 2.00
CA GLN A 65 0.96 3.07 1.94
C GLN A 65 2.02 2.01 2.23
N GLY A 66 1.80 1.18 3.25
CA GLY A 66 2.79 0.19 3.65
C GLY A 66 2.19 -0.97 4.45
N GLY A 67 2.91 -2.09 4.50
CA GLY A 67 2.53 -3.29 5.24
C GLY A 67 2.85 -4.57 4.48
N ASP A 68 2.14 -5.65 4.76
CA ASP A 68 2.54 -6.97 4.31
C ASP A 68 2.51 -7.15 2.77
N CYS A 69 3.36 -8.05 2.29
CA CYS A 69 3.33 -8.54 0.91
C CYS A 69 2.08 -9.39 0.68
N ALA A 70 1.89 -10.39 1.53
CA ALA A 70 0.67 -11.18 1.69
C ALA A 70 0.59 -11.65 3.13
N GLU A 71 -0.48 -11.25 3.82
CA GLU A 71 -0.74 -11.66 5.19
C GLU A 71 -0.86 -13.18 5.29
N SER A 72 -0.26 -13.76 6.32
CA SER A 72 -0.34 -15.19 6.61
C SER A 72 -1.24 -15.45 7.81
N PHE A 73 -2.03 -16.52 7.72
CA PHE A 73 -2.81 -17.00 8.85
C PHE A 73 -1.94 -17.43 10.05
N ALA A 74 -0.69 -17.81 9.79
CA ALA A 74 0.25 -18.23 10.82
C ALA A 74 0.86 -17.03 11.57
N GLU A 75 1.05 -15.89 10.90
CA GLU A 75 1.59 -14.67 11.50
C GLU A 75 0.54 -13.79 12.19
N PHE A 76 -0.74 -14.20 12.15
CA PHE A 76 -1.83 -13.45 12.77
C PHE A 76 -1.72 -13.49 14.30
N ASN A 77 -1.25 -12.40 14.88
CA ASN A 77 -1.22 -12.17 16.33
C ASN A 77 -1.15 -10.67 16.66
N ALA A 78 -1.50 -10.32 17.90
CA ALA A 78 -1.60 -8.94 18.35
C ALA A 78 -0.26 -8.17 18.27
N ASN A 79 0.87 -8.85 18.49
CA ASN A 79 2.19 -8.21 18.45
C ASN A 79 2.56 -7.80 17.02
N ASN A 80 2.40 -8.70 16.04
CA ASN A 80 2.69 -8.40 14.64
C ASN A 80 1.84 -7.24 14.12
N ILE A 81 0.54 -7.22 14.46
CA ILE A 81 -0.37 -6.11 14.09
C ILE A 81 0.09 -4.80 14.73
N ARG A 82 0.37 -4.82 16.04
CA ARG A 82 0.85 -3.65 16.78
C ARG A 82 2.18 -3.12 16.23
N ASP A 83 3.14 -4.01 15.99
CA ASP A 83 4.48 -3.62 15.60
C ASP A 83 4.52 -3.06 14.18
N THR A 84 3.74 -3.62 13.25
CA THR A 84 3.56 -3.05 11.91
C THR A 84 2.89 -1.67 11.96
N PHE A 85 1.82 -1.52 12.76
CA PHE A 85 1.16 -0.24 12.97
C PHE A 85 2.13 0.80 13.59
N LYS A 86 2.91 0.39 14.61
CA LYS A 86 3.93 1.24 15.24
C LYS A 86 4.93 1.77 14.22
N VAL A 87 5.50 0.92 13.37
CA VAL A 87 6.47 1.34 12.35
C VAL A 87 5.84 2.31 11.35
N LEU A 88 4.61 2.07 10.91
CA LEU A 88 3.89 2.99 10.01
C LEU A 88 3.65 4.37 10.67
N LEU A 89 3.36 4.42 11.97
CA LEU A 89 3.25 5.69 12.69
C LEU A 89 4.59 6.42 12.78
N GLN A 90 5.67 5.71 13.09
CA GLN A 90 7.02 6.26 13.13
C GLN A 90 7.41 6.87 11.78
N MET A 91 7.19 6.12 10.68
CA MET A 91 7.41 6.60 9.32
C MET A 91 6.56 7.85 9.02
N ALA A 92 5.28 7.84 9.39
CA ALA A 92 4.38 8.97 9.15
C ALA A 92 4.84 10.25 9.85
N VAL A 93 5.32 10.18 11.09
CA VAL A 93 5.87 11.35 11.81
C VAL A 93 7.09 11.91 11.09
N VAL A 94 8.03 11.06 10.69
CA VAL A 94 9.23 11.46 9.96
C VAL A 94 8.87 12.10 8.62
N LEU A 95 7.96 11.50 7.86
CA LEU A 95 7.51 12.01 6.56
C LEU A 95 6.72 13.31 6.70
N THR A 96 5.84 13.44 7.71
CA THR A 96 5.10 14.68 7.98
C THR A 96 6.07 15.84 8.19
N PHE A 97 7.12 15.62 8.95
CA PHE A 97 8.13 16.65 9.20
C PHE A 97 8.94 16.98 7.92
N GLY A 98 9.33 15.96 7.14
CA GLY A 98 10.05 16.15 5.87
C GLY A 98 9.22 16.91 4.83
N ALA A 99 8.00 16.49 4.62
CA ALA A 99 7.06 17.08 3.66
C ALA A 99 6.50 18.43 4.13
N ALA A 100 6.41 18.67 5.45
CA ALA A 100 5.66 19.75 6.10
C ALA A 100 4.19 19.82 5.64
N CYS A 101 3.57 18.65 5.47
CA CYS A 101 2.16 18.48 5.16
C CYS A 101 1.62 17.21 5.84
N PRO A 102 0.29 17.05 5.95
CA PRO A 102 -0.30 15.82 6.48
C PRO A 102 0.11 14.57 5.70
N VAL A 103 0.27 13.45 6.40
CA VAL A 103 0.52 12.14 5.79
C VAL A 103 -0.72 11.27 5.95
N VAL A 104 -1.31 10.86 4.83
CA VAL A 104 -2.40 9.89 4.77
C VAL A 104 -1.82 8.50 4.94
N LYS A 105 -2.24 7.78 5.99
CA LYS A 105 -1.70 6.47 6.38
C LYS A 105 -2.63 5.36 5.92
N VAL A 106 -2.15 4.49 5.03
CA VAL A 106 -2.91 3.36 4.48
C VAL A 106 -2.12 2.07 4.66
N GLY A 107 -2.60 1.19 5.53
CA GLY A 107 -1.97 -0.11 5.79
C GLY A 107 -2.28 -1.12 4.70
N ARG A 108 -1.29 -1.85 4.23
CA ARG A 108 -1.44 -3.09 3.45
C ARG A 108 -1.64 -4.23 4.46
N MET A 109 -2.80 -4.28 5.08
CA MET A 109 -3.15 -5.21 6.15
C MET A 109 -4.67 -5.28 6.33
N ALA A 110 -5.14 -6.28 7.06
CA ALA A 110 -6.54 -6.59 7.27
C ALA A 110 -7.29 -6.94 5.96
N GLY A 111 -6.63 -7.68 5.06
CA GLY A 111 -7.22 -8.10 3.78
C GLY A 111 -6.23 -8.55 2.72
N GLN A 112 -4.94 -8.29 2.86
CA GLN A 112 -3.93 -8.63 1.87
C GLN A 112 -3.54 -10.12 1.94
N PHE A 113 -4.51 -11.04 1.85
CA PHE A 113 -4.30 -12.48 1.94
C PHE A 113 -4.15 -13.19 0.59
N ALA A 114 -4.44 -12.50 -0.53
CA ALA A 114 -4.32 -13.05 -1.87
C ALA A 114 -3.04 -12.57 -2.57
N LYS A 115 -2.48 -13.42 -3.42
CA LYS A 115 -1.28 -13.10 -4.20
C LYS A 115 -1.42 -13.54 -5.67
N PRO A 116 -1.19 -12.64 -6.65
CA PRO A 116 -1.13 -13.04 -8.05
C PRO A 116 0.13 -13.86 -8.33
N ARG A 117 0.03 -14.86 -9.19
CA ARG A 117 1.13 -15.76 -9.55
C ARG A 117 1.45 -15.67 -11.03
N SER A 118 2.74 -15.78 -11.37
CA SER A 118 3.21 -15.79 -12.77
C SER A 118 2.93 -17.13 -13.46
N ALA A 119 2.86 -18.23 -12.69
CA ALA A 119 2.55 -19.56 -13.19
C ALA A 119 1.36 -20.16 -12.41
N PRO A 120 0.51 -20.96 -13.07
CA PRO A 120 -0.62 -21.63 -12.41
C PRO A 120 -0.16 -22.73 -11.45
N THR A 121 1.02 -23.30 -11.68
CA THR A 121 1.60 -24.42 -10.92
C THR A 121 3.01 -24.10 -10.44
N GLU A 122 3.45 -24.82 -9.45
CA GLU A 122 4.82 -24.84 -8.91
C GLU A 122 5.34 -26.27 -8.91
N SER A 123 6.63 -26.46 -9.20
CA SER A 123 7.28 -27.78 -9.20
C SER A 123 8.32 -27.86 -8.11
N GLN A 124 8.30 -28.96 -7.34
CA GLN A 124 9.31 -29.29 -6.34
C GLN A 124 9.55 -30.80 -6.35
N ASN A 125 10.81 -31.25 -6.46
CA ASN A 125 11.19 -32.68 -6.49
C ASN A 125 10.37 -33.50 -7.50
N ASP A 126 10.24 -33.00 -8.74
CA ASP A 126 9.48 -33.61 -9.85
C ASP A 126 7.96 -33.77 -9.61
N ILE A 127 7.43 -33.19 -8.54
CA ILE A 127 5.99 -33.09 -8.29
C ILE A 127 5.53 -31.70 -8.70
N GLU A 128 4.44 -31.63 -9.47
CA GLU A 128 3.80 -30.39 -9.90
C GLU A 128 2.47 -30.22 -9.17
N LEU A 129 2.30 -29.08 -8.49
CA LEU A 129 1.08 -28.76 -7.73
C LEU A 129 0.62 -27.33 -8.07
N PRO A 130 -0.66 -26.99 -7.82
CA PRO A 130 -1.14 -25.62 -7.92
C PRO A 130 -0.26 -24.64 -7.15
N SER A 131 -0.01 -23.47 -7.73
CA SER A 131 0.74 -22.41 -7.04
C SER A 131 0.05 -21.97 -5.75
N TYR A 132 0.84 -21.68 -4.71
CA TYR A 132 0.33 -20.99 -3.53
C TYR A 132 -0.14 -19.60 -3.93
N ARG A 133 -1.42 -19.29 -3.71
CA ARG A 133 -2.07 -18.02 -4.11
C ARG A 133 -2.46 -17.12 -2.94
N GLY A 134 -1.88 -17.39 -1.77
CA GLY A 134 -2.20 -16.71 -0.51
C GLY A 134 -3.18 -17.51 0.34
N ASP A 135 -3.11 -17.26 1.65
CA ASP A 135 -3.86 -18.06 2.64
C ASP A 135 -5.38 -17.98 2.50
N ILE A 136 -5.92 -16.96 1.86
CA ILE A 136 -7.35 -16.88 1.53
C ILE A 136 -7.79 -17.91 0.48
N VAL A 137 -6.86 -18.48 -0.30
CA VAL A 137 -7.12 -19.40 -1.40
C VAL A 137 -6.73 -20.82 -1.03
N ASN A 138 -5.46 -21.06 -0.65
CA ASN A 138 -4.91 -22.39 -0.40
C ASN A 138 -3.76 -22.35 0.63
N GLY A 139 -3.28 -23.52 1.05
CA GLY A 139 -2.18 -23.63 2.02
C GLY A 139 -0.80 -23.48 1.39
N ILE A 140 0.18 -23.07 2.21
CA ILE A 140 1.59 -22.91 1.77
C ILE A 140 2.32 -24.26 1.64
N GLU A 141 1.89 -25.28 2.38
CA GLU A 141 2.53 -26.58 2.39
C GLU A 141 2.50 -27.21 0.99
N PHE A 142 3.62 -27.78 0.55
CA PHE A 142 3.74 -28.36 -0.77
C PHE A 142 3.21 -29.82 -0.80
N ASN A 143 1.92 -29.97 -0.70
CA ASN A 143 1.20 -31.25 -0.82
C ASN A 143 -0.19 -31.02 -1.48
N GLU A 144 -0.75 -32.09 -2.06
CA GLU A 144 -2.02 -32.01 -2.81
C GLU A 144 -3.17 -31.43 -1.97
N GLY A 145 -3.33 -31.87 -0.72
CA GLY A 145 -4.42 -31.42 0.14
C GLY A 145 -4.36 -29.94 0.49
N ALA A 146 -3.15 -29.40 0.77
CA ALA A 146 -2.97 -27.99 1.08
C ALA A 146 -3.13 -27.08 -0.14
N ARG A 147 -2.74 -27.55 -1.35
CA ARG A 147 -2.72 -26.73 -2.57
C ARG A 147 -4.06 -26.67 -3.29
N VAL A 148 -5.03 -27.50 -2.94
CA VAL A 148 -6.40 -27.39 -3.47
C VAL A 148 -7.05 -26.10 -2.93
N PRO A 149 -7.61 -25.23 -3.80
CA PRO A 149 -8.35 -24.06 -3.36
C PRO A 149 -9.57 -24.43 -2.50
N ASP A 150 -9.69 -23.81 -1.32
CA ASP A 150 -10.77 -24.03 -0.37
C ASP A 150 -11.51 -22.72 -0.09
N PRO A 151 -12.80 -22.57 -0.47
CA PRO A 151 -13.55 -21.32 -0.26
C PRO A 151 -13.77 -20.97 1.21
N HIS A 152 -13.77 -21.92 2.15
CA HIS A 152 -13.92 -21.65 3.57
C HIS A 152 -12.77 -20.80 4.15
N ARG A 153 -11.63 -20.77 3.47
CA ARG A 153 -10.51 -19.90 3.85
C ARG A 153 -10.86 -18.41 3.76
N MET A 154 -11.83 -18.03 2.91
CA MET A 154 -12.36 -16.65 2.85
C MET A 154 -13.05 -16.24 4.16
N LEU A 155 -13.77 -17.16 4.83
CA LEU A 155 -14.39 -16.89 6.13
C LEU A 155 -13.33 -16.68 7.22
N ARG A 156 -12.24 -17.45 7.17
CA ARG A 156 -11.12 -17.27 8.09
C ARG A 156 -10.41 -15.93 7.85
N ALA A 157 -10.16 -15.57 6.60
CA ALA A 157 -9.58 -14.29 6.21
C ALA A 157 -10.45 -13.12 6.71
N TYR A 158 -11.76 -13.18 6.50
CA TYR A 158 -12.70 -12.18 7.02
C TYR A 158 -12.59 -12.04 8.55
N ASN A 159 -12.60 -13.14 9.30
CA ASN A 159 -12.52 -13.09 10.77
C ASN A 159 -11.19 -12.48 11.25
N GLN A 160 -10.08 -12.81 10.62
CA GLN A 160 -8.78 -12.22 10.94
C GLN A 160 -8.72 -10.74 10.55
N ALA A 161 -9.26 -10.36 9.39
CA ALA A 161 -9.36 -8.96 8.97
C ALA A 161 -10.21 -8.14 9.96
N ALA A 162 -11.36 -8.67 10.41
CA ALA A 162 -12.21 -8.02 11.40
C ALA A 162 -11.50 -7.80 12.75
N ALA A 163 -10.77 -8.81 13.23
CA ALA A 163 -9.99 -8.70 14.46
C ALA A 163 -8.83 -7.70 14.32
N THR A 164 -8.13 -7.70 13.19
CA THR A 164 -7.06 -6.74 12.88
C THR A 164 -7.62 -5.31 12.87
N LEU A 165 -8.72 -5.06 12.16
CA LEU A 165 -9.37 -3.74 12.11
C LEU A 165 -9.81 -3.26 13.48
N ASN A 166 -10.35 -4.15 14.32
CA ASN A 166 -10.72 -3.81 15.70
C ASN A 166 -9.50 -3.36 16.52
N LEU A 167 -8.36 -4.06 16.42
CA LEU A 167 -7.12 -3.65 17.10
C LEU A 167 -6.58 -2.34 16.54
N LEU A 168 -6.58 -2.15 15.22
CA LEU A 168 -6.11 -0.91 14.60
C LEU A 168 -6.92 0.31 15.07
N ARG A 169 -8.25 0.20 15.12
CA ARG A 169 -9.11 1.26 15.66
C ARG A 169 -8.81 1.55 17.14
N ALA A 170 -8.62 0.50 17.93
CA ALA A 170 -8.25 0.65 19.32
C ALA A 170 -6.87 1.33 19.49
N PHE A 171 -5.89 0.97 18.70
CA PHE A 171 -4.56 1.58 18.73
C PHE A 171 -4.56 3.03 18.24
N ALA A 172 -5.31 3.32 17.19
CA ALA A 172 -5.41 4.66 16.61
C ALA A 172 -6.05 5.68 17.57
N GLN A 173 -6.95 5.23 18.44
CA GLN A 173 -7.70 6.08 19.39
C GLN A 173 -7.27 5.89 20.86
N GLY A 174 -6.60 4.78 21.19
CA GLY A 174 -6.25 4.37 22.55
C GLY A 174 -4.92 4.92 23.10
N GLY A 175 -4.32 5.94 22.46
CA GLY A 175 -3.09 6.58 22.92
C GLY A 175 -1.79 5.85 22.53
N LEU A 176 -1.85 4.81 21.66
CA LEU A 176 -0.65 4.27 21.02
C LEU A 176 -0.13 5.23 19.96
N ALA A 177 -1.02 5.98 19.30
CA ALA A 177 -0.72 6.98 18.29
C ALA A 177 -0.28 8.35 18.84
N ASP A 178 -0.03 8.47 20.15
CA ASP A 178 0.48 9.69 20.79
C ASP A 178 1.81 10.10 20.15
N LEU A 179 1.89 11.35 19.63
CA LEU A 179 3.03 11.84 18.86
C LEU A 179 4.34 11.84 19.66
N HIS A 180 4.30 12.14 20.96
CA HIS A 180 5.50 12.11 21.81
C HIS A 180 6.00 10.68 22.01
N LYS A 181 5.09 9.70 22.16
CA LYS A 181 5.46 8.28 22.25
C LYS A 181 6.07 7.79 20.93
N VAL A 182 5.41 8.09 19.81
CA VAL A 182 5.88 7.71 18.48
C VAL A 182 7.25 8.32 18.18
N HIS A 183 7.42 9.60 18.52
CA HIS A 183 8.70 10.26 18.34
C HIS A 183 9.81 9.68 19.24
N ARG A 184 9.49 9.30 20.48
CA ARG A 184 10.45 8.62 21.35
C ARG A 184 10.97 7.33 20.74
N TRP A 185 10.13 6.54 20.09
CA TRP A 185 10.56 5.36 19.34
C TRP A 185 11.46 5.72 18.15
N ASN A 186 11.25 6.88 17.51
CA ASN A 186 12.16 7.35 16.47
C ASN A 186 13.53 7.73 17.04
N LEU A 187 13.60 8.34 18.23
CA LEU A 187 14.85 8.65 18.91
C LEU A 187 15.60 7.36 19.31
N GLU A 188 14.88 6.34 19.81
CA GLU A 188 15.44 5.01 20.12
C GLU A 188 16.06 4.38 18.84
N PHE A 189 15.31 4.41 17.72
CA PHE A 189 15.83 3.91 16.43
C PHE A 189 17.09 4.66 15.98
N VAL A 190 17.13 6.00 16.10
CA VAL A 190 18.29 6.80 15.72
C VAL A 190 19.50 6.46 16.60
N ALA A 191 19.30 6.29 17.90
CA ALA A 191 20.37 5.94 18.84
C ALA A 191 20.96 4.54 18.57
N ASP A 192 20.13 3.59 18.16
CA ASP A 192 20.52 2.20 17.91
C ASP A 192 21.04 1.95 16.47
N SER A 193 20.80 2.89 15.54
CA SER A 193 21.19 2.75 14.14
C SER A 193 22.67 3.06 13.92
N SER A 194 23.36 2.19 13.16
CA SER A 194 24.75 2.45 12.73
C SER A 194 24.88 3.72 11.86
N GLN A 195 23.79 4.23 11.29
CA GLN A 195 23.71 5.48 10.54
C GLN A 195 22.99 6.59 11.30
N GLY A 196 22.79 6.43 12.60
CA GLY A 196 22.01 7.36 13.43
C GLY A 196 22.46 8.81 13.33
N ALA A 197 23.75 9.09 13.26
CA ALA A 197 24.28 10.45 13.09
C ALA A 197 23.71 11.18 11.85
N ARG A 198 23.32 10.45 10.80
CA ARG A 198 22.67 11.04 9.63
C ARG A 198 21.26 11.53 9.92
N TYR A 199 20.54 10.85 10.80
CA TYR A 199 19.13 11.09 11.09
C TYR A 199 18.93 11.97 12.33
N GLU A 200 19.99 12.17 13.12
CA GLU A 200 19.96 12.89 14.40
C GLU A 200 19.42 14.32 14.26
N GLU A 201 19.89 15.08 13.26
CA GLU A 201 19.41 16.45 13.01
C GLU A 201 17.89 16.49 12.80
N LEU A 202 17.35 15.55 11.99
CA LEU A 202 15.92 15.51 11.72
C LEU A 202 15.14 15.14 12.97
N ALA A 203 15.60 14.13 13.72
CA ALA A 203 14.95 13.67 14.95
C ALA A 203 14.95 14.76 16.04
N GLN A 204 16.07 15.47 16.24
CA GLN A 204 16.16 16.60 17.18
C GLN A 204 15.20 17.73 16.82
N ARG A 205 15.07 18.08 15.53
CA ARG A 205 14.14 19.11 15.08
C ARG A 205 12.69 18.74 15.29
N ILE A 206 12.32 17.45 15.18
CA ILE A 206 10.98 16.97 15.54
C ILE A 206 10.76 17.16 17.05
N ASP A 207 11.73 16.78 17.87
CA ASP A 207 11.68 16.93 19.33
C ASP A 207 11.49 18.39 19.76
N GLU A 208 12.29 19.30 19.22
CA GLU A 208 12.16 20.74 19.44
C GLU A 208 10.77 21.28 19.02
N THR A 209 10.24 20.79 17.90
CA THR A 209 8.92 21.19 17.41
C THR A 209 7.82 20.73 18.36
N LEU A 210 7.87 19.49 18.83
CA LEU A 210 6.90 18.95 19.79
C LEU A 210 6.99 19.71 21.13
N ALA A 211 8.20 19.96 21.64
CA ALA A 211 8.42 20.75 22.85
C ALA A 211 7.90 22.19 22.72
N PHE A 212 8.07 22.82 21.55
CA PHE A 212 7.51 24.14 21.27
C PHE A 212 5.97 24.12 21.26
N MET A 213 5.34 23.12 20.62
CA MET A 213 3.88 22.97 20.65
C MET A 213 3.36 22.84 22.09
N GLU A 214 4.01 22.00 22.89
CA GLU A 214 3.66 21.81 24.32
C GLU A 214 3.83 23.11 25.14
N ALA A 215 4.92 23.84 24.91
CA ALA A 215 5.14 25.16 25.53
C ALA A 215 4.06 26.19 25.13
N CYS A 216 3.48 26.06 23.94
CA CYS A 216 2.33 26.86 23.49
C CYS A 216 0.99 26.38 24.05
N GLY A 217 0.98 25.34 24.88
CA GLY A 217 -0.22 24.76 25.48
C GLY A 217 -0.96 23.76 24.59
N LEU A 218 -0.36 23.33 23.47
CA LEU A 218 -0.91 22.28 22.60
C LEU A 218 -0.40 20.93 23.09
N THR A 219 -1.22 20.22 23.85
CA THR A 219 -0.86 18.96 24.49
C THR A 219 -1.79 17.82 24.01
N ALA A 220 -1.38 16.58 24.25
CA ALA A 220 -2.20 15.40 23.94
C ALA A 220 -3.55 15.39 24.68
N ASP A 221 -3.69 16.15 25.78
CA ASP A 221 -4.94 16.24 26.56
C ASP A 221 -5.96 17.19 25.90
N ASN A 222 -5.51 18.24 25.22
CA ASN A 222 -6.40 19.26 24.65
C ASN A 222 -6.43 19.28 23.11
N VAL A 223 -5.54 18.57 22.45
CA VAL A 223 -5.47 18.43 20.98
C VAL A 223 -5.56 16.96 20.60
N PRO A 224 -6.76 16.43 20.25
CA PRO A 224 -6.93 15.01 19.91
C PRO A 224 -5.96 14.52 18.84
N GLN A 225 -5.60 15.35 17.84
CA GLN A 225 -4.68 15.02 16.77
C GLN A 225 -3.25 14.72 17.26
N MET A 226 -2.91 15.05 18.49
CA MET A 226 -1.61 14.71 19.09
C MET A 226 -1.58 13.29 19.68
N ARG A 227 -2.73 12.67 19.94
CA ARG A 227 -2.84 11.33 20.55
C ARG A 227 -3.60 10.32 19.72
N GLU A 228 -4.37 10.79 18.75
CA GLU A 228 -5.24 9.99 17.91
C GLU A 228 -4.85 10.19 16.43
N THR A 229 -5.09 9.18 15.61
CA THR A 229 -4.81 9.29 14.18
C THR A 229 -5.85 8.55 13.36
N GLU A 230 -6.12 9.04 12.15
CA GLU A 230 -6.81 8.27 11.14
C GLU A 230 -5.85 7.25 10.53
N PHE A 231 -6.33 6.03 10.34
CA PHE A 231 -5.59 4.94 9.75
C PHE A 231 -6.53 4.09 8.90
N TYR A 232 -6.17 3.90 7.65
CA TYR A 232 -6.95 3.17 6.67
C TYR A 232 -6.28 1.86 6.30
N THR A 233 -7.03 0.92 5.72
CA THR A 233 -6.51 -0.36 5.25
C THR A 233 -6.72 -0.54 3.76
N SER A 234 -5.89 -1.39 3.15
CA SER A 234 -5.91 -1.64 1.72
C SER A 234 -5.41 -3.03 1.36
N HIS A 235 -5.90 -3.56 0.23
CA HIS A 235 -5.37 -4.76 -0.39
C HIS A 235 -5.61 -4.78 -1.90
N GLU A 236 -4.97 -5.74 -2.61
CA GLU A 236 -5.26 -6.01 -4.00
C GLU A 236 -6.63 -6.67 -4.13
N ALA A 237 -7.54 -6.05 -4.87
CA ALA A 237 -8.85 -6.64 -5.18
C ALA A 237 -8.69 -7.81 -6.16
N LEU A 238 -8.03 -8.88 -5.73
CA LEU A 238 -7.66 -10.00 -6.59
C LEU A 238 -8.72 -11.09 -6.62
N LEU A 239 -9.34 -11.39 -5.46
CA LEU A 239 -10.31 -12.47 -5.31
C LEU A 239 -11.73 -11.92 -5.40
N LEU A 240 -12.21 -11.66 -6.62
CA LEU A 240 -13.50 -11.00 -6.86
C LEU A 240 -14.72 -11.66 -6.20
N PRO A 241 -14.83 -12.98 -6.01
CA PRO A 241 -15.90 -13.57 -5.20
C PRO A 241 -15.95 -13.01 -3.77
N TYR A 242 -14.79 -12.78 -3.13
CA TYR A 242 -14.70 -12.19 -1.80
C TYR A 242 -15.09 -10.71 -1.80
N GLU A 243 -14.59 -9.94 -2.78
CA GLU A 243 -14.87 -8.52 -2.91
C GLU A 243 -16.36 -8.26 -3.23
N GLU A 244 -16.94 -9.03 -4.15
CA GLU A 244 -18.38 -8.96 -4.47
C GLU A 244 -19.24 -9.26 -3.23
N ALA A 245 -18.90 -10.32 -2.49
CA ALA A 245 -19.65 -10.73 -1.30
C ALA A 245 -19.64 -9.66 -0.20
N LEU A 246 -18.58 -8.84 -0.10
CA LEU A 246 -18.44 -7.75 0.87
C LEU A 246 -18.88 -6.39 0.32
N THR A 247 -19.27 -6.28 -0.95
CA THR A 247 -19.77 -5.03 -1.52
C THR A 247 -21.17 -4.70 -0.99
N ARG A 248 -21.36 -3.46 -0.54
CA ARG A 248 -22.62 -2.95 0.02
C ARG A 248 -23.07 -1.69 -0.72
N VAL A 249 -24.38 -1.47 -0.78
CA VAL A 249 -24.95 -0.21 -1.21
C VAL A 249 -25.09 0.69 0.01
N ASP A 250 -24.44 1.85 -0.03
CA ASP A 250 -24.55 2.85 1.01
C ASP A 250 -25.93 3.47 1.05
N SER A 251 -26.59 3.43 2.21
CA SER A 251 -27.95 3.92 2.40
C SER A 251 -28.09 5.44 2.26
N LEU A 252 -26.99 6.19 2.43
CA LEU A 252 -27.00 7.65 2.31
C LEU A 252 -26.89 8.13 0.87
N THR A 253 -26.08 7.43 0.06
CA THR A 253 -25.76 7.88 -1.31
C THR A 253 -26.38 7.01 -2.40
N GLY A 254 -26.83 5.79 -2.07
CA GLY A 254 -27.28 4.79 -3.03
C GLY A 254 -26.17 4.21 -3.91
N ARG A 255 -24.90 4.49 -3.58
CA ARG A 255 -23.74 4.03 -4.34
C ARG A 255 -23.12 2.77 -3.72
N ALA A 256 -22.46 1.97 -4.54
CA ALA A 256 -21.82 0.75 -4.11
C ALA A 256 -20.40 1.02 -3.57
N TYR A 257 -20.10 0.43 -2.43
CA TYR A 257 -18.75 0.40 -1.84
C TYR A 257 -18.34 -1.04 -1.58
N ASP A 258 -17.14 -1.38 -1.97
CA ASP A 258 -16.50 -2.59 -1.50
C ASP A 258 -16.05 -2.37 -0.05
N CYS A 259 -16.72 -3.03 0.86
CA CYS A 259 -16.49 -2.86 2.30
C CYS A 259 -15.48 -3.88 2.88
N SER A 260 -14.69 -4.52 2.02
CA SER A 260 -13.56 -5.37 2.41
C SER A 260 -12.36 -4.56 2.91
N ALA A 261 -12.15 -3.35 2.37
CA ALA A 261 -11.14 -2.38 2.79
C ALA A 261 -11.52 -0.95 2.40
N HIS A 262 -10.79 0.05 2.92
CA HIS A 262 -11.00 1.45 2.56
C HIS A 262 -10.49 1.77 1.15
N PHE A 263 -9.36 1.19 0.78
CA PHE A 263 -8.65 1.38 -0.48
C PHE A 263 -8.35 0.04 -1.13
N LEU A 264 -8.61 -0.08 -2.42
CA LEU A 264 -8.39 -1.30 -3.20
C LEU A 264 -7.47 -0.98 -4.38
N TRP A 265 -6.66 -1.94 -4.84
CA TRP A 265 -5.91 -1.71 -6.07
C TRP A 265 -6.05 -2.84 -7.09
N ILE A 266 -5.87 -2.47 -8.36
CA ILE A 266 -5.75 -3.37 -9.49
C ILE A 266 -4.26 -3.69 -9.68
N GLY A 267 -3.93 -4.97 -9.72
CA GLY A 267 -2.57 -5.44 -9.99
C GLY A 267 -2.15 -5.24 -11.46
N ASP A 268 -0.86 -5.29 -11.71
CA ASP A 268 -0.30 -5.16 -13.06
C ASP A 268 -0.73 -6.28 -14.02
N ARG A 269 -1.11 -7.46 -13.49
CA ARG A 269 -1.58 -8.63 -14.26
C ARG A 269 -3.10 -8.64 -14.50
N THR A 270 -3.85 -7.80 -13.80
CA THR A 270 -5.33 -7.81 -13.80
C THR A 270 -5.93 -6.49 -14.29
N ARG A 271 -5.12 -5.62 -14.91
CA ARG A 271 -5.50 -4.28 -15.35
C ARG A 271 -6.05 -4.19 -16.78
N ASN A 272 -6.24 -5.33 -17.46
CA ASN A 272 -6.80 -5.30 -18.81
C ASN A 272 -8.22 -4.72 -18.77
N ILE A 273 -8.45 -3.71 -19.61
CA ILE A 273 -9.68 -2.91 -19.63
C ILE A 273 -10.95 -3.72 -19.91
N ASP A 274 -10.82 -4.81 -20.65
CA ASP A 274 -11.93 -5.69 -21.03
C ASP A 274 -12.20 -6.82 -20.04
N GLU A 275 -11.40 -6.91 -18.97
CA GLU A 275 -11.44 -7.99 -18.00
C GLU A 275 -12.18 -7.65 -16.70
N ALA A 276 -12.42 -8.68 -15.91
CA ALA A 276 -13.30 -8.67 -14.75
C ALA A 276 -12.90 -7.69 -13.64
N HIS A 277 -11.60 -7.52 -13.36
CA HIS A 277 -11.15 -6.67 -12.26
C HIS A 277 -11.40 -5.18 -12.54
N VAL A 278 -11.18 -4.74 -13.77
CA VAL A 278 -11.49 -3.38 -14.19
C VAL A 278 -13.00 -3.17 -14.21
N GLU A 279 -13.78 -4.15 -14.73
CA GLU A 279 -15.25 -4.09 -14.71
C GLU A 279 -15.79 -3.96 -13.29
N PHE A 280 -15.28 -4.75 -12.34
CA PHE A 280 -15.72 -4.67 -10.94
C PHE A 280 -15.41 -3.31 -10.32
N LEU A 281 -14.15 -2.88 -10.40
CA LEU A 281 -13.69 -1.67 -9.70
C LEU A 281 -14.16 -0.36 -10.31
N ARG A 282 -14.60 -0.35 -11.59
CA ARG A 282 -15.21 0.87 -12.17
C ARG A 282 -16.52 1.27 -11.51
N GLY A 283 -17.20 0.35 -10.82
CA GLY A 283 -18.51 0.60 -10.25
C GLY A 283 -18.57 0.76 -8.75
N VAL A 284 -17.47 0.48 -8.01
CA VAL A 284 -17.38 0.78 -6.58
C VAL A 284 -16.82 2.19 -6.38
N GLU A 285 -17.25 2.88 -5.32
CA GLU A 285 -16.89 4.29 -5.06
C GLU A 285 -15.64 4.46 -4.18
N ASN A 286 -15.02 3.37 -3.75
CA ASN A 286 -13.77 3.40 -2.99
C ASN A 286 -12.66 4.13 -3.76
N PRO A 287 -11.70 4.78 -3.10
CA PRO A 287 -10.43 5.12 -3.74
C PRO A 287 -9.76 3.87 -4.32
N ILE A 288 -9.18 3.98 -5.50
CA ILE A 288 -8.59 2.86 -6.24
C ILE A 288 -7.12 3.13 -6.57
N GLY A 289 -6.28 2.12 -6.35
CA GLY A 289 -4.93 2.06 -6.88
C GLY A 289 -4.88 1.34 -8.23
N LEU A 290 -3.99 1.76 -9.10
CA LEU A 290 -3.68 1.07 -10.35
C LEU A 290 -2.17 0.86 -10.46
N LYS A 291 -1.71 -0.38 -10.53
CA LYS A 291 -0.30 -0.69 -10.71
C LYS A 291 0.14 -0.36 -12.14
N CYS A 292 1.19 0.46 -12.25
CA CYS A 292 1.78 0.90 -13.50
C CYS A 292 3.20 0.34 -13.61
N GLY A 293 3.35 -0.81 -14.27
CA GLY A 293 4.64 -1.44 -14.55
C GLY A 293 5.30 -0.88 -15.84
N PRO A 294 6.51 -1.36 -16.17
CA PRO A 294 7.28 -0.87 -17.33
C PRO A 294 6.64 -1.18 -18.69
N SER A 295 5.61 -2.05 -18.72
CA SER A 295 4.84 -2.36 -19.91
C SER A 295 3.61 -1.46 -20.11
N MET A 296 3.32 -0.56 -19.18
CA MET A 296 2.18 0.36 -19.30
C MET A 296 2.45 1.39 -20.41
N GLU A 297 1.55 1.45 -21.37
CA GLU A 297 1.60 2.46 -22.44
C GLU A 297 0.69 3.65 -22.11
N PRO A 298 1.05 4.89 -22.51
CA PRO A 298 0.25 6.08 -22.23
C PRO A 298 -1.21 5.98 -22.72
N SER A 299 -1.45 5.39 -23.88
CA SER A 299 -2.79 5.21 -24.44
C SER A 299 -3.64 4.25 -23.61
N GLU A 300 -3.04 3.16 -23.12
CA GLU A 300 -3.69 2.19 -22.23
C GLU A 300 -4.04 2.86 -20.90
N LEU A 301 -3.11 3.61 -20.32
CA LEU A 301 -3.34 4.34 -19.06
C LEU A 301 -4.52 5.30 -19.17
N LEU A 302 -4.59 6.11 -20.25
CA LEU A 302 -5.69 7.05 -20.44
C LEU A 302 -7.04 6.34 -20.60
N GLN A 303 -7.10 5.24 -21.34
CA GLN A 303 -8.33 4.44 -21.46
C GLN A 303 -8.78 3.87 -20.11
N LEU A 304 -7.85 3.38 -19.28
CA LEU A 304 -8.16 2.91 -17.93
C LEU A 304 -8.69 4.05 -17.04
N LEU A 305 -8.11 5.25 -17.15
CA LEU A 305 -8.61 6.42 -16.42
C LEU A 305 -10.01 6.84 -16.88
N ASP A 306 -10.34 6.75 -18.17
CA ASP A 306 -11.68 7.02 -18.71
C ASP A 306 -12.73 6.07 -18.11
N VAL A 307 -12.37 4.83 -17.85
CA VAL A 307 -13.26 3.81 -17.29
C VAL A 307 -13.36 3.91 -15.76
N LEU A 308 -12.22 4.07 -15.07
CA LEU A 308 -12.13 4.00 -13.60
C LEU A 308 -12.46 5.35 -12.93
N ASN A 309 -12.23 6.47 -13.61
CA ASN A 309 -12.53 7.82 -13.12
C ASN A 309 -13.13 8.73 -14.22
N PRO A 310 -14.30 8.36 -14.78
CA PRO A 310 -14.91 9.10 -15.90
C PRO A 310 -15.26 10.54 -15.57
N LYS A 311 -15.44 10.87 -14.30
CA LYS A 311 -15.74 12.23 -13.83
C LYS A 311 -14.49 13.04 -13.48
N ASN A 312 -13.31 12.44 -13.63
CA ASN A 312 -12.04 13.06 -13.28
C ASN A 312 -12.00 13.64 -11.86
N GLU A 313 -12.53 12.88 -10.90
CA GLU A 313 -12.66 13.32 -9.50
C GLU A 313 -11.30 13.14 -8.76
N PRO A 314 -10.82 14.16 -8.03
CA PRO A 314 -9.60 14.05 -7.24
C PRO A 314 -9.75 13.02 -6.11
N GLY A 315 -8.64 12.41 -5.69
CA GLY A 315 -8.61 11.38 -4.64
C GLY A 315 -9.17 10.01 -5.06
N ARG A 316 -9.68 9.88 -6.30
CA ARG A 316 -10.27 8.64 -6.80
C ARG A 316 -9.20 7.62 -7.22
N ILE A 317 -8.17 8.05 -7.96
CA ILE A 317 -7.18 7.17 -8.56
C ILE A 317 -5.77 7.47 -8.05
N THR A 318 -5.10 6.43 -7.57
CA THR A 318 -3.66 6.43 -7.27
C THR A 318 -2.94 5.55 -8.28
N LEU A 319 -2.07 6.14 -9.10
CA LEU A 319 -1.19 5.44 -10.02
C LEU A 319 0.06 4.98 -9.27
N ILE A 320 0.20 3.67 -9.10
CA ILE A 320 1.28 3.07 -8.30
C ILE A 320 2.36 2.59 -9.27
N SER A 321 3.38 3.44 -9.51
CA SER A 321 4.49 3.14 -10.39
C SER A 321 5.42 2.08 -9.81
N ARG A 322 5.78 1.07 -10.62
CA ARG A 322 6.64 -0.05 -10.22
C ARG A 322 7.59 -0.44 -11.36
N MET A 323 8.47 0.48 -11.72
CA MET A 323 9.29 0.35 -12.92
C MET A 323 10.53 -0.52 -12.72
N GLY A 324 11.12 -0.49 -11.53
CA GLY A 324 12.44 -1.04 -11.20
C GLY A 324 13.54 0.01 -11.38
N ALA A 325 14.52 0.00 -10.47
CA ALA A 325 15.66 0.91 -10.50
C ALA A 325 16.38 0.87 -11.86
N GLY A 326 16.70 2.02 -12.40
CA GLY A 326 17.32 2.21 -13.71
C GLY A 326 16.35 2.22 -14.90
N LYS A 327 15.03 2.00 -14.68
CA LYS A 327 14.02 2.04 -15.76
C LYS A 327 13.04 3.20 -15.60
N VAL A 328 13.02 3.85 -14.47
CA VAL A 328 12.07 4.94 -14.16
C VAL A 328 12.23 6.08 -15.15
N SER A 329 13.46 6.56 -15.36
CA SER A 329 13.76 7.69 -16.26
C SER A 329 13.39 7.44 -17.72
N GLU A 330 13.33 6.18 -18.15
CA GLU A 330 12.91 5.79 -19.50
C GLU A 330 11.40 5.69 -19.64
N ARG A 331 10.71 5.13 -18.62
CA ARG A 331 9.31 4.70 -18.74
C ARG A 331 8.30 5.66 -18.13
N LEU A 332 8.60 6.23 -16.96
CA LEU A 332 7.65 7.05 -16.23
C LEU A 332 7.33 8.40 -16.91
N PRO A 333 8.27 9.14 -17.52
CA PRO A 333 7.99 10.47 -18.08
C PRO A 333 6.86 10.49 -19.11
N ALA A 334 6.78 9.47 -19.97
CA ALA A 334 5.73 9.39 -21.00
C ALA A 334 4.33 9.27 -20.39
N LEU A 335 4.19 8.52 -19.29
CA LEU A 335 2.93 8.36 -18.56
C LEU A 335 2.55 9.67 -17.86
N VAL A 336 3.52 10.32 -17.19
CA VAL A 336 3.29 11.60 -16.49
C VAL A 336 2.82 12.68 -17.46
N ARG A 337 3.51 12.85 -18.60
CA ARG A 337 3.13 13.83 -19.63
C ARG A 337 1.75 13.55 -20.24
N ALA A 338 1.39 12.28 -20.46
CA ALA A 338 0.08 11.92 -20.97
C ALA A 338 -1.04 12.32 -20.00
N VAL A 339 -0.87 12.01 -18.70
CA VAL A 339 -1.81 12.37 -17.63
C VAL A 339 -1.95 13.89 -17.51
N GLN A 340 -0.84 14.64 -17.51
CA GLN A 340 -0.85 16.11 -17.44
C GLN A 340 -1.51 16.75 -18.66
N ARG A 341 -1.20 16.29 -19.87
CA ARG A 341 -1.77 16.83 -21.12
C ARG A 341 -3.30 16.70 -21.16
N GLU A 342 -3.83 15.59 -20.63
CA GLU A 342 -5.28 15.35 -20.56
C GLU A 342 -5.93 15.93 -19.28
N GLY A 343 -5.15 16.62 -18.43
CA GLY A 343 -5.66 17.22 -17.18
C GLY A 343 -6.25 16.23 -16.20
N ARG A 344 -5.71 14.99 -16.15
CA ARG A 344 -6.26 13.93 -15.29
C ARG A 344 -5.87 14.14 -13.83
N GLN A 345 -6.87 14.05 -12.95
CA GLN A 345 -6.70 14.14 -11.49
C GLN A 345 -6.29 12.77 -10.94
N VAL A 346 -5.02 12.60 -10.64
CA VAL A 346 -4.44 11.36 -10.11
C VAL A 346 -3.40 11.64 -9.05
N ILE A 347 -3.15 10.65 -8.20
CA ILE A 347 -2.02 10.62 -7.27
C ILE A 347 -0.96 9.71 -7.88
N TRP A 348 0.30 10.15 -7.90
CA TRP A 348 1.44 9.30 -8.21
C TRP A 348 2.06 8.75 -6.93
N SER A 349 2.17 7.43 -6.82
CA SER A 349 2.79 6.72 -5.70
C SER A 349 3.89 5.79 -6.21
N CYS A 350 5.04 5.77 -5.55
CA CYS A 350 6.18 4.93 -5.90
C CYS A 350 6.10 3.58 -5.17
N ASP A 351 6.06 2.47 -5.92
CA ASP A 351 6.27 1.11 -5.44
C ASP A 351 7.67 0.62 -5.86
N PRO A 352 8.69 0.81 -5.06
CA PRO A 352 10.04 0.42 -5.40
C PRO A 352 10.34 -1.05 -5.06
N MET A 353 9.31 -1.81 -4.66
CA MET A 353 9.46 -3.20 -4.21
C MET A 353 9.40 -4.18 -5.37
N HIS A 354 8.30 -4.15 -6.14
CA HIS A 354 7.99 -5.19 -7.14
C HIS A 354 8.89 -5.19 -8.36
N GLY A 355 9.53 -4.06 -8.72
CA GLY A 355 10.51 -3.96 -9.81
C GLY A 355 11.92 -4.38 -9.44
N ASN A 356 12.22 -4.60 -8.15
CA ASN A 356 13.58 -4.82 -7.63
C ASN A 356 13.78 -6.19 -6.97
N THR A 357 12.85 -7.13 -7.15
CA THR A 357 13.01 -8.50 -6.63
C THR A 357 14.02 -9.26 -7.47
N VAL A 358 15.01 -9.87 -6.81
CA VAL A 358 16.06 -10.70 -7.40
C VAL A 358 16.13 -12.05 -6.67
N LYS A 359 16.82 -13.02 -7.26
CA LYS A 359 17.14 -14.29 -6.61
C LYS A 359 18.61 -14.23 -6.15
N SER A 360 18.86 -14.48 -4.86
CA SER A 360 20.21 -14.56 -4.29
C SER A 360 20.97 -15.81 -4.74
N ALA A 361 22.27 -15.84 -4.56
CA ALA A 361 23.08 -17.03 -4.79
C ALA A 361 22.68 -18.20 -3.86
N THR A 362 22.14 -17.90 -2.68
CA THR A 362 21.62 -18.89 -1.71
C THR A 362 20.22 -19.40 -2.07
N GLY A 363 19.60 -18.89 -3.15
CA GLY A 363 18.30 -19.36 -3.67
C GLY A 363 17.10 -18.61 -3.13
N PHE A 364 17.22 -17.74 -2.14
CA PHE A 364 16.14 -16.90 -1.64
C PHE A 364 15.78 -15.79 -2.62
N LYS A 365 14.51 -15.44 -2.69
CA LYS A 365 14.11 -14.15 -3.24
C LYS A 365 14.53 -13.05 -2.28
N THR A 366 15.03 -11.95 -2.80
CA THR A 366 15.41 -10.80 -1.99
C THR A 366 15.26 -9.49 -2.77
N ARG A 367 15.43 -8.38 -2.08
CA ARG A 367 15.46 -7.03 -2.67
C ARG A 367 16.64 -6.27 -2.10
N PRO A 368 17.60 -5.81 -2.92
CA PRO A 368 18.68 -4.95 -2.43
C PRO A 368 18.10 -3.57 -2.04
N PHE A 369 18.35 -3.14 -0.80
CA PHE A 369 17.87 -1.88 -0.25
C PHE A 369 18.30 -0.68 -1.10
N ASP A 370 19.52 -0.68 -1.61
CA ASP A 370 20.03 0.40 -2.47
C ASP A 370 19.24 0.53 -3.78
N ARG A 371 18.74 -0.58 -4.34
CA ARG A 371 17.88 -0.53 -5.54
C ARG A 371 16.50 0.04 -5.22
N ILE A 372 15.94 -0.30 -4.05
CA ILE A 372 14.69 0.27 -3.56
C ILE A 372 14.84 1.79 -3.44
N LEU A 373 15.89 2.26 -2.77
CA LEU A 373 16.18 3.67 -2.59
C LEU A 373 16.43 4.38 -3.93
N THR A 374 17.15 3.74 -4.85
CA THR A 374 17.41 4.28 -6.18
C THR A 374 16.12 4.52 -6.94
N GLU A 375 15.19 3.56 -6.97
CA GLU A 375 13.90 3.74 -7.65
C GLU A 375 13.09 4.89 -7.05
N VAL A 376 13.07 5.02 -5.71
CA VAL A 376 12.41 6.15 -5.05
C VAL A 376 12.99 7.48 -5.54
N ARG A 377 14.32 7.63 -5.52
CA ARG A 377 15.00 8.86 -5.97
C ARG A 377 14.75 9.18 -7.44
N GLU A 378 14.79 8.16 -8.30
CA GLU A 378 14.48 8.32 -9.72
C GLU A 378 13.05 8.81 -9.94
N VAL A 379 12.06 8.27 -9.19
CA VAL A 379 10.66 8.72 -9.27
C VAL A 379 10.54 10.18 -8.87
N PHE A 380 11.12 10.59 -7.74
CA PHE A 380 11.11 12.00 -7.32
C PHE A 380 11.80 12.91 -8.35
N ALA A 381 12.93 12.48 -8.92
CA ALA A 381 13.65 13.25 -9.93
C ALA A 381 12.82 13.43 -11.21
N VAL A 382 12.13 12.38 -11.68
CA VAL A 382 11.23 12.44 -12.84
C VAL A 382 10.08 13.40 -12.59
N HIS A 383 9.39 13.29 -11.46
CA HIS A 383 8.27 14.19 -11.13
C HIS A 383 8.71 15.65 -11.05
N ARG A 384 9.88 15.91 -10.48
CA ARG A 384 10.49 17.25 -10.47
C ARG A 384 10.78 17.76 -11.86
N ALA A 385 11.35 16.92 -12.73
CA ALA A 385 11.68 17.29 -14.11
C ALA A 385 10.43 17.55 -14.99
N GLU A 386 9.36 16.81 -14.75
CA GLU A 386 8.08 16.94 -15.47
C GLU A 386 7.13 17.98 -14.84
N GLY A 387 7.52 18.66 -13.75
CA GLY A 387 6.67 19.63 -13.06
C GLY A 387 5.40 19.01 -12.45
N SER A 388 5.48 17.75 -12.01
CA SER A 388 4.40 17.02 -11.36
C SER A 388 4.73 16.69 -9.90
N TYR A 389 3.80 16.09 -9.15
CA TYR A 389 3.98 15.78 -7.74
C TYR A 389 4.13 14.29 -7.49
N ALA A 390 5.24 13.87 -6.85
CA ALA A 390 5.40 12.53 -6.31
C ALA A 390 4.61 12.43 -5.00
N GLY A 391 3.32 12.10 -5.11
CA GLY A 391 2.35 12.23 -4.02
C GLY A 391 2.38 11.10 -2.99
N GLY A 392 3.16 10.04 -3.18
CA GLY A 392 3.17 8.94 -2.22
C GLY A 392 4.20 7.85 -2.46
N VAL A 393 4.23 6.92 -1.50
CA VAL A 393 5.04 5.70 -1.53
C VAL A 393 4.20 4.47 -1.15
N HIS A 394 4.58 3.30 -1.68
CA HIS A 394 3.89 2.04 -1.49
C HIS A 394 4.91 0.93 -1.19
N PHE A 395 5.02 0.51 0.07
CA PHE A 395 6.06 -0.39 0.55
C PHE A 395 5.52 -1.75 0.99
N GLU A 396 6.27 -2.83 0.71
CA GLU A 396 6.10 -4.12 1.37
C GLU A 396 7.06 -4.19 2.56
N MET A 397 6.50 -4.19 3.77
CA MET A 397 7.24 -4.12 5.02
C MET A 397 6.51 -4.85 6.16
N THR A 398 7.24 -5.15 7.20
CA THR A 398 6.71 -5.70 8.44
C THR A 398 7.28 -4.96 9.65
N GLY A 399 6.57 -5.00 10.77
CA GLY A 399 7.08 -4.51 12.06
C GLY A 399 8.10 -5.43 12.72
N GLN A 400 8.37 -6.60 12.13
CA GLN A 400 9.29 -7.60 12.66
C GLN A 400 10.73 -7.38 12.16
N ASP A 401 11.70 -7.92 12.89
CA ASP A 401 13.11 -7.86 12.54
C ASP A 401 13.49 -9.04 11.62
N VAL A 402 12.85 -9.11 10.43
CA VAL A 402 13.16 -10.13 9.42
C VAL A 402 14.42 -9.80 8.63
N THR A 403 15.01 -10.82 7.97
CA THR A 403 16.21 -10.67 7.15
C THR A 403 15.93 -10.98 5.67
N GLU A 404 14.80 -10.49 5.14
CA GLU A 404 14.30 -10.84 3.80
C GLU A 404 14.90 -9.94 2.69
N CYS A 405 15.28 -8.69 3.02
CA CYS A 405 15.90 -7.74 2.08
C CYS A 405 17.38 -7.52 2.42
N LEU A 406 18.23 -7.45 1.38
CA LEU A 406 19.67 -7.20 1.51
C LEU A 406 19.95 -5.73 1.84
N GLY A 407 21.04 -5.51 2.61
CA GLY A 407 21.57 -4.15 2.88
C GLY A 407 20.84 -3.42 4.00
N GLY A 408 20.74 -2.09 3.87
CA GLY A 408 20.31 -1.21 4.93
C GLY A 408 21.37 -1.01 6.03
N ALA A 409 21.05 -0.23 7.07
CA ALA A 409 21.95 0.06 8.18
C ALA A 409 22.43 -1.20 8.94
N GLN A 410 21.63 -2.28 8.91
CA GLN A 410 21.98 -3.59 9.50
C GLN A 410 22.94 -4.42 8.62
N GLN A 411 23.24 -3.97 7.39
CA GLN A 411 24.12 -4.61 6.42
C GLN A 411 23.82 -6.12 6.23
N ILE A 412 22.53 -6.44 6.04
CA ILE A 412 22.09 -7.82 5.80
C ILE A 412 22.70 -8.29 4.47
N ASP A 413 23.48 -9.37 4.53
CA ASP A 413 24.10 -10.02 3.37
C ASP A 413 23.35 -11.30 2.96
N GLU A 414 23.82 -11.98 1.90
CA GLU A 414 23.17 -13.18 1.38
C GLU A 414 23.24 -14.38 2.35
N GLU A 415 24.25 -14.46 3.21
CA GLU A 415 24.41 -15.55 4.18
C GLU A 415 23.36 -15.44 5.29
N ARG A 416 23.02 -14.19 5.67
CA ARG A 416 22.06 -13.89 6.74
C ARG A 416 20.59 -13.92 6.30
N LEU A 417 20.29 -14.01 4.99
CA LEU A 417 18.90 -14.04 4.51
C LEU A 417 18.09 -15.17 5.17
N GLY A 418 18.69 -16.33 5.39
CA GLY A 418 18.01 -17.48 6.00
C GLY A 418 17.75 -17.38 7.51
N ASP A 419 18.34 -16.40 8.22
CA ASP A 419 18.24 -16.32 9.69
C ASP A 419 16.80 -16.10 10.16
N ARG A 420 16.08 -15.17 9.50
CA ARG A 420 14.69 -14.80 9.80
C ARG A 420 13.90 -14.49 8.51
N TYR A 421 13.87 -15.45 7.60
CA TYR A 421 13.12 -15.36 6.36
C TYR A 421 11.71 -15.94 6.57
N HIS A 422 10.73 -15.08 6.86
CA HIS A 422 9.41 -15.49 7.29
C HIS A 422 8.34 -15.35 6.19
N THR A 423 8.60 -14.57 5.14
CA THR A 423 7.60 -14.37 4.10
C THR A 423 7.26 -15.66 3.36
N HIS A 424 5.97 -15.88 3.10
CA HIS A 424 5.49 -16.94 2.23
C HIS A 424 5.48 -16.55 0.74
N CYS A 425 5.73 -15.26 0.43
CA CYS A 425 5.62 -14.71 -0.93
C CYS A 425 6.87 -13.96 -1.36
N ASP A 426 6.84 -12.63 -1.29
CA ASP A 426 7.95 -11.78 -1.69
C ASP A 426 8.59 -11.10 -0.48
N PRO A 427 9.89 -10.82 -0.51
CA PRO A 427 10.64 -10.28 0.63
C PRO A 427 10.13 -8.91 1.06
N ARG A 428 10.08 -8.68 2.37
CA ARG A 428 9.63 -7.45 3.01
C ARG A 428 10.81 -6.70 3.62
N LEU A 429 10.71 -5.38 3.67
CA LEU A 429 11.57 -4.57 4.53
C LEU A 429 11.24 -4.90 6.00
N ASN A 430 12.27 -5.04 6.83
CA ASN A 430 12.08 -5.10 8.28
C ASN A 430 11.83 -3.69 8.87
N ALA A 431 11.54 -3.63 10.18
CA ALA A 431 11.23 -2.37 10.85
C ALA A 431 12.34 -1.32 10.68
N ASN A 432 13.61 -1.72 10.84
CA ASN A 432 14.75 -0.81 10.73
C ASN A 432 14.94 -0.30 9.30
N GLN A 433 14.87 -1.18 8.29
CA GLN A 433 14.96 -0.79 6.88
C GLN A 433 13.79 0.14 6.46
N ALA A 434 12.58 -0.13 6.96
CA ALA A 434 11.42 0.72 6.69
C ALA A 434 11.59 2.13 7.28
N LEU A 435 12.10 2.25 8.50
CA LEU A 435 12.38 3.54 9.14
C LEU A 435 13.53 4.28 8.45
N GLU A 436 14.62 3.59 8.12
CA GLU A 436 15.72 4.14 7.36
C GLU A 436 15.22 4.74 6.03
N LEU A 437 14.39 4.00 5.30
CA LEU A 437 13.80 4.47 4.06
C LEU A 437 12.90 5.70 4.26
N ALA A 438 12.13 5.77 5.37
CA ALA A 438 11.31 6.93 5.68
C ALA A 438 12.15 8.20 5.91
N PHE A 439 13.28 8.11 6.62
CA PHE A 439 14.20 9.25 6.77
C PHE A 439 14.76 9.72 5.43
N LEU A 440 15.14 8.77 4.56
CA LEU A 440 15.68 9.08 3.22
C LEU A 440 14.62 9.72 2.31
N VAL A 441 13.37 9.23 2.35
CA VAL A 441 12.24 9.86 1.64
C VAL A 441 11.94 11.26 2.19
N ALA A 442 12.03 11.44 3.51
CA ALA A 442 11.84 12.75 4.12
C ALA A 442 12.89 13.79 3.67
N GLU A 443 14.14 13.36 3.41
CA GLU A 443 15.17 14.21 2.81
C GLU A 443 14.77 14.66 1.39
N GLU A 444 14.26 13.76 0.54
CA GLU A 444 13.78 14.08 -0.81
C GLU A 444 12.59 15.06 -0.76
N LEU A 445 11.60 14.81 0.12
CA LEU A 445 10.44 15.70 0.30
C LEU A 445 10.86 17.10 0.78
N LYS A 446 11.83 17.17 1.70
CA LYS A 446 12.38 18.45 2.16
C LYS A 446 13.08 19.21 1.03
N ALA A 447 13.82 18.51 0.17
CA ALA A 447 14.49 19.09 -0.99
C ALA A 447 13.47 19.61 -2.02
N GLU A 448 12.43 18.85 -2.31
CA GLU A 448 11.35 19.22 -3.23
C GLU A 448 10.58 20.45 -2.73
N ARG A 449 10.23 20.49 -1.43
CA ARG A 449 9.57 21.64 -0.82
C ARG A 449 10.41 22.93 -0.97
N LYS A 450 11.73 22.84 -0.69
CA LYS A 450 12.63 23.99 -0.84
C LYS A 450 12.70 24.47 -2.29
N ALA A 451 12.72 23.55 -3.25
CA ALA A 451 12.75 23.90 -4.67
C ALA A 451 11.46 24.62 -5.09
N ARG A 452 10.29 24.14 -4.67
CA ARG A 452 8.99 24.83 -4.93
C ARG A 452 8.93 26.22 -4.33
N GLN A 453 9.34 26.37 -3.06
CA GLN A 453 9.37 27.69 -2.38
C GLN A 453 10.30 28.69 -3.09
N ALA A 454 11.45 28.24 -3.57
CA ALA A 454 12.38 29.07 -4.32
C ALA A 454 11.80 29.52 -5.68
N GLU A 455 11.03 28.68 -6.34
CA GLU A 455 10.38 29.00 -7.60
C GLU A 455 9.22 30.00 -7.40
N GLU A 456 8.39 29.79 -6.38
CA GLU A 456 7.31 30.72 -5.99
C GLU A 456 7.86 32.12 -5.67
N GLN A 457 8.99 32.19 -4.94
CA GLN A 457 9.65 33.46 -4.62
C GLN A 457 10.17 34.16 -5.87
N LYS A 458 10.72 33.43 -6.85
CA LYS A 458 11.17 34.02 -8.13
C LYS A 458 9.99 34.57 -8.93
N ILE A 459 8.87 33.84 -8.99
CA ILE A 459 7.66 34.29 -9.69
C ILE A 459 7.10 35.54 -9.01
N ALA A 460 7.01 35.56 -7.67
CA ALA A 460 6.55 36.72 -6.91
C ALA A 460 7.45 37.93 -7.07
N ALA A 461 8.77 37.73 -7.21
CA ALA A 461 9.74 38.83 -7.42
C ALA A 461 9.76 39.37 -8.88
N ALA A 462 9.18 38.62 -9.83
CA ALA A 462 9.06 39.00 -11.23
C ALA A 462 7.74 39.73 -11.57
N GLN A 463 6.78 39.75 -10.66
CA GLN A 463 5.50 40.47 -10.71
C GLN A 463 5.63 41.83 -10.01
#